data_242beb14c8d2f1b93bf74ab4fd35cb41
#
_entry.id   242beb14c8d2f1b93bf74ab4fd35cb41
#
_cell.length_a   1.000
_cell.length_b   1.000
_cell.length_c   1.000
_cell.angle_alpha   90.00
_cell.angle_beta   90.00
_cell.angle_gamma   90.00
#
_symmetry.space_group_name_H-M   'P 1'
#
loop_
_entity.id
_entity.type
_entity.pdbx_description
1 polymer ?
#
loop_
_entity_poly.entity_id
_entity_poly.type
_entity_poly.pdbx_seq_one_letter_code
_entity_poly.pdbx_strand_id
1 'polypeptide(L)'
;MRADILREKFLDFFKNKGHRVIESDSLVPKEDPTVLFTPAGMNQFKKEFLGFSSGSRRAATSQRCLRTDDLDKVGKTPSHHTFFEMLGNFSFGDYFKEEAIVWAWEFLTKDLKIKKEKLSVSVYKDDLEAYKIWKDKIKIPENRILKLGDKENFWPAEAREKGPNGPCGPCSEIFFNHKKGQVEIWNLVFTQFNRKEGARLEPLPKKNIDTGMGLERLTAVMQGVYSNFETDLFAPIIKEIISEVNKSPRLELVYTVADHIRAIVFAIYDGVLPANEGRGYVVRKLIRKSRMHLWALGIKKPY
;
A
#
# COMPACT_ATOMS: atom_id res chain seq x y z
N MET A 1 -10.93 -8.69 12.97
CA MET A 1 -11.88 -7.80 12.22
C MET A 1 -11.78 -8.15 10.75
N ARG A 2 -12.89 -8.19 10.00
CA ARG A 2 -12.89 -8.51 8.57
C ARG A 2 -12.34 -7.34 7.74
N ALA A 3 -11.77 -7.66 6.57
CA ALA A 3 -11.17 -6.65 5.68
C ALA A 3 -12.18 -5.63 5.14
N ASP A 4 -13.40 -6.06 4.81
CA ASP A 4 -14.48 -5.16 4.36
C ASP A 4 -14.83 -4.12 5.43
N ILE A 5 -14.97 -4.54 6.68
CA ILE A 5 -15.26 -3.65 7.82
C ILE A 5 -14.07 -2.69 8.07
N LEU A 6 -12.83 -3.14 7.89
CA LEU A 6 -11.66 -2.27 8.03
C LEU A 6 -11.64 -1.16 6.98
N ARG A 7 -11.97 -1.52 5.73
CA ARG A 7 -12.06 -0.56 4.62
C ARG A 7 -13.12 0.52 4.93
N GLU A 8 -14.32 0.10 5.32
CA GLU A 8 -15.41 1.02 5.68
C GLU A 8 -15.01 1.93 6.85
N LYS A 9 -14.47 1.37 7.93
CA LYS A 9 -14.02 2.15 9.09
C LYS A 9 -12.97 3.21 8.73
N PHE A 10 -12.01 2.89 7.85
CA PHE A 10 -11.02 3.86 7.39
C PHE A 10 -11.68 5.01 6.61
N LEU A 11 -12.53 4.68 5.65
CA LEU A 11 -13.21 5.69 4.83
C LEU A 11 -14.13 6.57 5.67
N ASP A 12 -14.89 6.00 6.60
CA ASP A 12 -15.77 6.73 7.52
C ASP A 12 -14.98 7.61 8.49
N PHE A 13 -13.87 7.13 9.03
CA PHE A 13 -13.00 7.92 9.89
C PHE A 13 -12.53 9.18 9.17
N PHE A 14 -12.01 9.07 7.96
CA PHE A 14 -11.53 10.22 7.20
C PHE A 14 -12.67 11.08 6.63
N LYS A 15 -13.81 10.50 6.30
CA LYS A 15 -15.03 11.26 5.97
C LYS A 15 -15.43 12.18 7.13
N ASN A 16 -15.38 11.68 8.37
CA ASN A 16 -15.66 12.46 9.57
C ASN A 16 -14.58 13.55 9.86
N LYS A 17 -13.38 13.41 9.28
CA LYS A 17 -12.32 14.45 9.27
C LYS A 17 -12.45 15.42 8.07
N GLY A 18 -13.56 15.39 7.33
CA GLY A 18 -13.86 16.28 6.21
C GLY A 18 -13.24 15.87 4.87
N HIS A 19 -12.83 14.61 4.71
CA HIS A 19 -12.34 14.09 3.44
C HIS A 19 -13.52 13.68 2.54
N ARG A 20 -13.42 13.99 1.25
CA ARG A 20 -14.30 13.41 0.25
C ARG A 20 -13.85 11.96 0.00
N VAL A 21 -14.76 11.02 0.15
CA VAL A 21 -14.51 9.62 -0.22
C VAL A 21 -14.56 9.52 -1.74
N ILE A 22 -13.48 9.06 -2.34
CA ILE A 22 -13.32 8.87 -3.78
C ILE A 22 -13.20 7.37 -4.04
N GLU A 23 -13.90 6.89 -5.06
CA GLU A 23 -13.80 5.49 -5.49
C GLU A 23 -12.40 5.15 -6.00
N SER A 24 -12.07 3.86 -5.99
CA SER A 24 -10.85 3.37 -6.60
C SER A 24 -10.83 3.67 -8.08
N ASP A 25 -9.78 4.28 -8.57
CA ASP A 25 -9.52 4.35 -10.01
C ASP A 25 -9.15 2.95 -10.56
N SER A 26 -9.17 2.83 -11.88
CA SER A 26 -8.78 1.63 -12.59
C SER A 26 -7.32 1.25 -12.32
N LEU A 27 -7.02 -0.06 -12.37
CA LEU A 27 -5.64 -0.55 -12.43
C LEU A 27 -4.91 -0.09 -13.70
N VAL A 28 -5.64 0.35 -14.73
CA VAL A 28 -5.10 0.93 -15.95
C VAL A 28 -5.12 2.45 -15.83
N PRO A 29 -3.99 3.10 -15.47
CA PRO A 29 -3.97 4.54 -15.28
C PRO A 29 -4.22 5.25 -16.61
N LYS A 30 -5.28 6.05 -16.69
CA LYS A 30 -5.69 6.77 -17.90
C LYS A 30 -4.79 7.95 -18.22
N GLU A 31 -4.27 8.61 -17.18
CA GLU A 31 -3.56 9.89 -17.30
C GLU A 31 -2.07 9.80 -16.91
N ASP A 32 -1.57 8.61 -16.65
CA ASP A 32 -0.17 8.39 -16.25
C ASP A 32 0.50 7.32 -17.13
N PRO A 33 1.08 7.72 -18.29
CA PRO A 33 1.76 6.78 -19.18
C PRO A 33 3.09 6.27 -18.61
N THR A 34 3.57 6.81 -17.51
CA THR A 34 4.87 6.44 -16.91
C THR A 34 4.81 5.12 -16.14
N VAL A 35 3.63 4.64 -15.81
CA VAL A 35 3.43 3.38 -15.08
C VAL A 35 2.55 2.41 -15.87
N LEU A 36 2.90 1.13 -15.80
CA LEU A 36 2.17 0.08 -16.50
C LEU A 36 0.80 -0.18 -15.86
N PHE A 37 0.76 -0.24 -14.53
CA PHE A 37 -0.43 -0.36 -13.72
C PHE A 37 -0.42 0.69 -12.61
N THR A 38 -1.56 0.97 -11.99
CA THR A 38 -1.68 1.86 -10.84
C THR A 38 -0.98 1.26 -9.61
N PRO A 39 0.19 1.77 -9.19
CA PRO A 39 0.98 1.18 -8.12
C PRO A 39 0.68 1.77 -6.74
N ALA A 40 -0.04 2.90 -6.64
CA ALA A 40 -0.29 3.61 -5.40
C ALA A 40 -1.57 4.46 -5.45
N GLY A 41 -2.12 4.79 -4.29
CA GLY A 41 -3.34 5.59 -4.17
C GLY A 41 -3.23 7.00 -4.71
N MET A 42 -2.03 7.58 -4.69
CA MET A 42 -1.79 8.95 -5.15
C MET A 42 -1.90 9.12 -6.68
N ASN A 43 -1.85 8.04 -7.45
CA ASN A 43 -1.79 8.15 -8.92
C ASN A 43 -2.97 8.89 -9.52
N GLN A 44 -4.19 8.68 -9.00
CA GLN A 44 -5.38 9.39 -9.46
C GLN A 44 -5.43 10.87 -9.06
N PHE A 45 -4.52 11.33 -8.19
CA PHE A 45 -4.47 12.69 -7.64
C PHE A 45 -3.22 13.48 -8.06
N LYS A 46 -2.45 13.00 -9.05
CA LYS A 46 -1.22 13.68 -9.48
C LYS A 46 -1.43 15.15 -9.85
N LYS A 47 -2.57 15.49 -10.46
CA LYS A 47 -2.91 16.87 -10.83
C LYS A 47 -3.10 17.75 -9.62
N GLU A 48 -3.80 17.25 -8.60
CA GLU A 48 -4.05 17.96 -7.35
C GLU A 48 -2.76 18.27 -6.60
N PHE A 49 -1.84 17.29 -6.54
CA PHE A 49 -0.51 17.49 -5.95
C PHE A 49 0.31 18.57 -6.66
N LEU A 50 0.14 18.71 -7.97
CA LEU A 50 0.79 19.75 -8.77
C LEU A 50 0.10 21.12 -8.69
N GLY A 51 -1.03 21.22 -7.96
CA GLY A 51 -1.75 22.46 -7.73
C GLY A 51 -2.95 22.70 -8.63
N PHE A 52 -3.30 21.74 -9.51
CA PHE A 52 -4.54 21.81 -10.28
C PHE A 52 -5.71 21.39 -9.41
N SER A 53 -6.69 22.25 -9.23
CA SER A 53 -7.82 22.00 -8.32
C SER A 53 -8.87 21.10 -8.96
N SER A 54 -9.26 20.02 -8.27
CA SER A 54 -10.46 19.22 -8.55
C SER A 54 -11.69 19.63 -7.72
N GLY A 55 -11.59 20.74 -6.99
CA GLY A 55 -12.65 21.24 -6.10
C GLY A 55 -12.66 20.62 -4.70
N SER A 56 -11.87 19.58 -4.43
CA SER A 56 -11.72 19.02 -3.08
C SER A 56 -10.29 19.24 -2.56
N ARG A 57 -10.18 19.67 -1.31
CA ARG A 57 -8.88 19.85 -0.63
C ARG A 57 -8.45 18.63 0.16
N ARG A 58 -9.36 17.69 0.40
CA ARG A 58 -9.13 16.43 1.13
C ARG A 58 -9.80 15.28 0.41
N ALA A 59 -9.11 14.16 0.27
CA ALA A 59 -9.67 12.94 -0.29
C ALA A 59 -9.29 11.73 0.56
N ALA A 60 -10.13 10.69 0.56
CA ALA A 60 -9.82 9.37 1.08
C ALA A 60 -10.30 8.32 0.09
N THR A 61 -9.51 7.25 -0.06
CA THR A 61 -9.86 6.15 -0.98
C THR A 61 -9.33 4.81 -0.48
N SER A 62 -9.93 3.72 -0.96
CA SER A 62 -9.34 2.39 -0.97
C SER A 62 -8.97 2.06 -2.42
N GLN A 63 -7.73 2.38 -2.81
CA GLN A 63 -7.26 2.22 -4.17
C GLN A 63 -6.78 0.80 -4.45
N ARG A 64 -7.33 0.18 -5.48
CA ARG A 64 -6.78 -1.06 -6.05
C ARG A 64 -5.43 -0.77 -6.69
N CYS A 65 -4.42 -1.54 -6.30
CA CYS A 65 -3.05 -1.38 -6.77
C CYS A 65 -2.51 -2.70 -7.33
N LEU A 66 -1.67 -2.60 -8.38
CA LEU A 66 -0.95 -3.72 -8.93
C LEU A 66 0.51 -3.36 -9.13
N ARG A 67 1.41 -4.11 -8.47
CA ARG A 67 2.88 -3.96 -8.57
C ARG A 67 3.50 -5.19 -9.19
N THR A 68 4.34 -4.98 -10.21
CA THR A 68 5.05 -6.06 -10.90
C THR A 68 6.44 -6.33 -10.31
N ASP A 69 6.99 -5.38 -9.57
CA ASP A 69 8.35 -5.46 -9.00
C ASP A 69 8.46 -6.44 -7.84
N ASP A 70 7.35 -6.76 -7.20
CA ASP A 70 7.29 -7.70 -6.07
C ASP A 70 6.95 -9.14 -6.46
N LEU A 71 6.79 -9.45 -7.75
CA LEU A 71 6.39 -10.77 -8.25
C LEU A 71 7.26 -11.94 -7.74
N ASP A 72 8.56 -11.70 -7.54
CA ASP A 72 9.50 -12.73 -7.06
C ASP A 72 9.48 -12.91 -5.54
N LYS A 73 8.85 -12.00 -4.79
CA LYS A 73 8.69 -12.05 -3.34
C LYS A 73 7.38 -12.71 -2.92
N VAL A 74 6.38 -12.74 -3.83
CA VAL A 74 5.04 -13.29 -3.57
C VAL A 74 5.13 -14.77 -3.24
N GLY A 75 4.46 -15.17 -2.15
CA GLY A 75 4.48 -16.52 -1.60
C GLY A 75 5.71 -16.83 -0.73
N LYS A 76 6.81 -16.08 -0.86
CA LYS A 76 8.05 -16.26 -0.07
C LYS A 76 8.09 -15.37 1.17
N THR A 77 7.37 -14.28 1.15
CA THR A 77 7.24 -13.34 2.28
C THR A 77 5.80 -13.31 2.76
N PRO A 78 5.55 -12.92 4.02
CA PRO A 78 4.20 -12.92 4.57
C PRO A 78 3.32 -11.76 4.06
N SER A 79 3.89 -10.73 3.40
CA SER A 79 3.21 -9.45 3.20
C SER A 79 3.38 -8.80 1.83
N HIS A 80 4.08 -9.45 0.86
CA HIS A 80 4.18 -8.94 -0.50
C HIS A 80 3.11 -9.55 -1.41
N HIS A 81 2.47 -8.70 -2.20
CA HIS A 81 1.39 -9.05 -3.12
C HIS A 81 1.58 -8.40 -4.48
N THR A 82 1.10 -9.08 -5.52
CA THR A 82 0.96 -8.51 -6.87
C THR A 82 -0.18 -7.52 -6.92
N PHE A 83 -1.34 -7.91 -6.37
CA PHE A 83 -2.53 -7.06 -6.21
C PHE A 83 -2.84 -6.86 -4.74
N PHE A 84 -3.10 -5.61 -4.36
CA PHE A 84 -3.49 -5.23 -3.00
C PHE A 84 -4.34 -3.96 -3.01
N GLU A 85 -5.03 -3.69 -1.89
CA GLU A 85 -5.74 -2.44 -1.70
C GLU A 85 -4.91 -1.51 -0.81
N MET A 86 -4.76 -0.27 -1.27
CA MET A 86 -4.10 0.80 -0.51
C MET A 86 -5.14 1.77 0.02
N LEU A 87 -5.29 1.80 1.34
CA LEU A 87 -6.09 2.80 2.04
C LEU A 87 -5.27 4.09 2.13
N GLY A 88 -5.79 5.17 1.56
CA GLY A 88 -5.09 6.45 1.51
C GLY A 88 -5.95 7.62 1.94
N ASN A 89 -5.35 8.55 2.68
CA ASN A 89 -5.91 9.87 2.93
C ASN A 89 -4.95 10.94 2.41
N PHE A 90 -5.52 11.97 1.80
CA PHE A 90 -4.80 12.97 1.03
C PHE A 90 -5.20 14.38 1.45
N SER A 91 -4.21 15.28 1.44
CA SER A 91 -4.40 16.72 1.61
C SER A 91 -3.75 17.47 0.45
N PHE A 92 -4.50 18.35 -0.19
CA PHE A 92 -4.03 19.18 -1.31
C PHE A 92 -3.89 20.62 -0.84
N GLY A 93 -2.81 20.88 -0.06
CA GLY A 93 -2.53 22.19 0.52
C GLY A 93 -3.54 22.64 1.57
N ASP A 94 -4.08 21.71 2.36
CA ASP A 94 -5.00 22.00 3.45
C ASP A 94 -4.34 21.73 4.81
N TYR A 95 -4.26 20.46 5.24
CA TYR A 95 -3.50 20.07 6.44
C TYR A 95 -2.13 19.47 6.05
N PHE A 96 -1.24 19.34 7.05
CA PHE A 96 0.09 18.79 6.80
C PHE A 96 0.49 17.77 7.88
N LYS A 97 1.77 17.71 8.26
CA LYS A 97 2.37 16.65 9.08
C LYS A 97 1.66 16.40 10.40
N GLU A 98 1.29 17.46 11.10
CA GLU A 98 0.75 17.33 12.44
C GLU A 98 -0.59 16.60 12.44
N GLU A 99 -1.53 17.06 11.64
CA GLU A 99 -2.84 16.42 11.53
C GLU A 99 -2.73 15.01 10.96
N ALA A 100 -1.89 14.81 9.92
CA ALA A 100 -1.68 13.50 9.32
C ALA A 100 -1.20 12.48 10.36
N ILE A 101 -0.19 12.83 11.16
CA ILE A 101 0.37 11.98 12.20
C ILE A 101 -0.64 11.74 13.34
N VAL A 102 -1.31 12.81 13.81
CA VAL A 102 -2.28 12.72 14.90
C VAL A 102 -3.46 11.83 14.49
N TRP A 103 -4.01 12.01 13.29
CA TRP A 103 -5.15 11.21 12.82
C TRP A 103 -4.77 9.76 12.53
N ALA A 104 -3.59 9.53 11.97
CA ALA A 104 -3.11 8.15 11.79
C ALA A 104 -2.98 7.41 13.14
N TRP A 105 -2.40 8.07 14.14
CA TRP A 105 -2.30 7.52 15.48
C TRP A 105 -3.65 7.33 16.16
N GLU A 106 -4.54 8.29 16.00
CA GLU A 106 -5.91 8.21 16.51
C GLU A 106 -6.65 7.00 15.93
N PHE A 107 -6.65 6.85 14.60
CA PHE A 107 -7.28 5.74 13.92
C PHE A 107 -6.78 4.38 14.43
N LEU A 108 -5.46 4.19 14.47
CA LEU A 108 -4.88 2.92 14.90
C LEU A 108 -5.14 2.62 16.38
N THR A 109 -5.03 3.62 17.26
CA THR A 109 -5.04 3.37 18.71
C THR A 109 -6.39 3.55 19.38
N LYS A 110 -7.28 4.40 18.85
CA LYS A 110 -8.62 4.64 19.42
C LYS A 110 -9.70 3.86 18.65
N ASP A 111 -9.74 3.97 17.32
CA ASP A 111 -10.78 3.32 16.52
C ASP A 111 -10.52 1.82 16.34
N LEU A 112 -9.29 1.44 16.01
CA LEU A 112 -8.91 0.04 15.87
C LEU A 112 -8.42 -0.60 17.17
N LYS A 113 -8.18 0.19 18.22
CA LYS A 113 -7.75 -0.26 19.55
C LYS A 113 -6.46 -1.09 19.53
N ILE A 114 -5.57 -0.80 18.58
CA ILE A 114 -4.24 -1.40 18.57
C ILE A 114 -3.45 -0.88 19.78
N LYS A 115 -2.86 -1.78 20.54
CA LYS A 115 -2.05 -1.41 21.71
C LYS A 115 -0.85 -0.57 21.29
N LYS A 116 -0.69 0.61 21.91
CA LYS A 116 0.38 1.57 21.60
C LYS A 116 1.79 0.96 21.69
N GLU A 117 1.97 0.02 22.63
CA GLU A 117 3.25 -0.66 22.88
C GLU A 117 3.64 -1.57 21.70
N LYS A 118 2.69 -1.94 20.85
CA LYS A 118 2.89 -2.74 19.63
C LYS A 118 3.27 -1.91 18.41
N LEU A 119 3.26 -0.58 18.54
CA LEU A 119 3.56 0.33 17.43
C LEU A 119 4.93 0.99 17.63
N SER A 120 5.66 1.11 16.55
CA SER A 120 6.87 1.93 16.41
C SER A 120 6.79 2.71 15.11
N VAL A 121 7.62 3.72 14.96
CA VAL A 121 7.59 4.61 13.79
C VAL A 121 8.98 4.86 13.26
N SER A 122 9.07 5.22 11.98
CA SER A 122 10.27 5.81 11.41
C SER A 122 10.00 7.23 10.93
N VAL A 123 11.05 8.02 10.84
CA VAL A 123 11.05 9.35 10.24
C VAL A 123 12.26 9.51 9.34
N TYR A 124 12.15 10.35 8.32
CA TYR A 124 13.32 10.76 7.56
C TYR A 124 14.33 11.45 8.49
N LYS A 125 15.61 11.07 8.40
CA LYS A 125 16.67 11.48 9.35
C LYS A 125 16.78 12.98 9.56
N ASP A 126 16.48 13.79 8.52
CA ASP A 126 16.57 15.24 8.55
C ASP A 126 15.20 15.92 8.81
N ASP A 127 14.12 15.14 8.97
CA ASP A 127 12.78 15.67 9.28
C ASP A 127 12.55 15.83 10.78
N LEU A 128 13.15 16.88 11.34
CA LEU A 128 13.03 17.21 12.76
C LEU A 128 11.59 17.56 13.19
N GLU A 129 10.77 18.07 12.25
CA GLU A 129 9.38 18.41 12.51
C GLU A 129 8.55 17.14 12.78
N ALA A 130 8.61 16.15 11.89
CA ALA A 130 7.93 14.88 12.08
C ALA A 130 8.43 14.16 13.36
N TYR A 131 9.75 14.18 13.59
CA TYR A 131 10.32 13.60 14.81
C TYR A 131 9.74 14.23 16.09
N LYS A 132 9.66 15.57 16.17
CA LYS A 132 9.09 16.28 17.32
C LYS A 132 7.61 15.97 17.52
N ILE A 133 6.83 15.89 16.43
CA ILE A 133 5.41 15.53 16.53
C ILE A 133 5.25 14.14 17.17
N TRP A 134 6.00 13.15 16.70
CA TRP A 134 5.96 11.80 17.28
C TRP A 134 6.41 11.77 18.75
N LYS A 135 7.52 12.43 19.07
CA LYS A 135 8.10 12.44 20.42
C LYS A 135 7.27 13.26 21.39
N ASP A 136 6.99 14.52 21.06
CA ASP A 136 6.50 15.50 22.02
C ASP A 136 4.96 15.54 22.06
N LYS A 137 4.29 15.38 20.92
CA LYS A 137 2.82 15.43 20.82
C LYS A 137 2.17 14.07 20.99
N ILE A 138 2.63 13.06 20.26
CA ILE A 138 2.13 11.68 20.36
C ILE A 138 2.71 10.96 21.57
N LYS A 139 3.87 11.39 22.05
CA LYS A 139 4.60 10.84 23.22
C LYS A 139 5.05 9.39 23.00
N ILE A 140 5.55 9.09 21.80
CA ILE A 140 6.22 7.81 21.53
C ILE A 140 7.62 7.86 22.18
N PRO A 141 8.02 6.83 22.94
CA PRO A 141 9.39 6.72 23.47
C PRO A 141 10.44 6.75 22.35
N GLU A 142 11.54 7.46 22.56
CA GLU A 142 12.59 7.66 21.54
C GLU A 142 13.14 6.35 20.96
N ASN A 143 13.26 5.30 21.78
CA ASN A 143 13.71 3.99 21.33
C ASN A 143 12.73 3.26 20.38
N ARG A 144 11.56 3.84 20.12
CA ARG A 144 10.58 3.37 19.14
C ARG A 144 10.42 4.32 17.95
N ILE A 145 11.29 5.33 17.82
CA ILE A 145 11.35 6.26 16.69
C ILE A 145 12.68 6.02 15.95
N LEU A 146 12.61 5.40 14.79
CA LEU A 146 13.77 5.16 13.93
C LEU A 146 14.01 6.37 13.03
N LYS A 147 15.27 6.77 12.85
CA LYS A 147 15.68 7.81 11.89
C LYS A 147 16.34 7.11 10.71
N LEU A 148 15.71 7.13 9.54
CA LEU A 148 16.15 6.39 8.37
C LEU A 148 16.46 7.34 7.20
N GLY A 149 17.10 6.83 6.17
CA GLY A 149 17.58 7.62 5.03
C GLY A 149 16.64 7.68 3.84
N ASP A 150 17.22 8.05 2.70
CA ASP A 150 16.50 8.27 1.44
C ASP A 150 15.84 7.00 0.88
N LYS A 151 16.40 5.83 1.20
CA LYS A 151 15.88 4.55 0.73
C LYS A 151 14.57 4.16 1.41
N GLU A 152 14.47 4.43 2.70
CA GLU A 152 13.34 4.01 3.53
C GLU A 152 12.33 5.13 3.74
N ASN A 153 12.82 6.34 4.11
CA ASN A 153 11.94 7.43 4.52
C ASN A 153 11.93 8.64 3.57
N PHE A 154 12.17 8.42 2.27
CA PHE A 154 11.86 9.39 1.21
C PHE A 154 11.05 8.68 0.11
N TRP A 155 9.92 9.24 -0.28
CA TRP A 155 9.05 8.63 -1.29
C TRP A 155 8.99 9.49 -2.57
N PRO A 156 9.09 8.89 -3.77
CA PRO A 156 9.52 7.50 -4.02
C PRO A 156 10.92 7.21 -3.47
N ALA A 157 11.21 5.94 -3.18
CA ALA A 157 12.49 5.55 -2.61
C ALA A 157 13.66 6.10 -3.45
N GLU A 158 14.66 6.65 -2.77
CA GLU A 158 15.86 7.23 -3.39
C GLU A 158 15.57 8.35 -4.43
N ALA A 159 14.39 9.01 -4.39
CA ALA A 159 14.01 10.04 -5.36
C ALA A 159 14.98 11.25 -5.39
N ARG A 160 15.79 11.45 -4.35
CA ARG A 160 16.83 12.50 -4.32
C ARG A 160 17.99 12.21 -5.26
N GLU A 161 18.25 10.95 -5.62
CA GLU A 161 19.33 10.54 -6.51
C GLU A 161 18.78 9.96 -7.82
N LYS A 162 17.83 9.05 -7.70
CA LYS A 162 17.23 8.32 -8.80
C LYS A 162 15.73 8.12 -8.54
N GLY A 163 14.97 7.75 -9.53
CA GLY A 163 13.52 7.54 -9.41
C GLY A 163 12.74 8.37 -10.41
N PRO A 164 11.42 8.21 -10.46
CA PRO A 164 10.56 8.92 -11.40
C PRO A 164 10.48 10.41 -11.07
N ASN A 165 10.27 11.23 -12.10
CA ASN A 165 9.90 12.62 -11.92
C ASN A 165 8.48 12.76 -11.38
N GLY A 166 8.22 13.82 -10.63
CA GLY A 166 6.89 14.11 -10.06
C GLY A 166 6.91 14.47 -8.58
N PRO A 167 5.73 14.51 -7.96
CA PRO A 167 5.56 14.82 -6.55
C PRO A 167 6.32 13.83 -5.65
N CYS A 168 7.07 14.35 -4.67
CA CYS A 168 7.88 13.55 -3.76
C CYS A 168 8.10 14.27 -2.43
N GLY A 169 8.62 13.56 -1.44
CA GLY A 169 8.97 14.15 -0.14
C GLY A 169 9.43 13.13 0.89
N PRO A 170 9.90 13.62 2.06
CA PRO A 170 10.19 12.75 3.18
C PRO A 170 8.91 12.06 3.66
N CYS A 171 9.06 10.91 4.29
CA CYS A 171 7.93 10.18 4.84
C CYS A 171 8.21 9.65 6.24
N SER A 172 7.14 9.21 6.88
CA SER A 172 7.15 8.57 8.17
C SER A 172 6.33 7.30 8.10
N GLU A 173 6.90 6.19 8.51
CA GLU A 173 6.21 4.90 8.49
C GLU A 173 5.77 4.49 9.90
N ILE A 174 4.64 3.79 9.96
CA ILE A 174 4.14 3.19 11.20
C ILE A 174 4.25 1.68 11.06
N PHE A 175 4.88 1.06 12.05
CA PHE A 175 5.11 -0.39 12.08
C PHE A 175 4.32 -1.04 13.21
N PHE A 176 3.85 -2.26 12.95
CA PHE A 176 3.35 -3.15 13.98
C PHE A 176 4.45 -4.15 14.37
N ASN A 177 4.75 -4.22 15.67
CA ASN A 177 5.75 -5.13 16.23
C ASN A 177 5.10 -6.48 16.56
N HIS A 178 5.18 -7.42 15.63
CA HIS A 178 4.77 -8.80 15.83
C HIS A 178 5.88 -9.62 16.48
N LYS A 179 5.54 -10.73 17.14
CA LYS A 179 6.54 -11.64 17.76
C LYS A 179 7.54 -12.20 16.74
N LYS A 180 7.15 -12.35 15.48
CA LYS A 180 7.97 -12.89 14.38
C LYS A 180 8.72 -11.81 13.57
N GLY A 181 8.56 -10.53 13.89
CA GLY A 181 9.20 -9.41 13.19
C GLY A 181 8.34 -8.17 13.13
N GLN A 182 8.89 -7.12 12.59
CA GLN A 182 8.22 -5.82 12.40
C GLN A 182 7.57 -5.78 11.02
N VAL A 183 6.35 -5.26 10.95
CA VAL A 183 5.59 -5.12 9.70
C VAL A 183 5.20 -3.65 9.54
N GLU A 184 5.66 -3.02 8.46
CA GLU A 184 5.17 -1.70 8.03
C GLU A 184 3.70 -1.81 7.68
N ILE A 185 2.85 -1.03 8.36
CA ILE A 185 1.40 -1.02 8.13
C ILE A 185 0.93 0.26 7.43
N TRP A 186 1.60 1.40 7.64
CA TRP A 186 1.19 2.69 7.08
C TRP A 186 2.38 3.57 6.77
N ASN A 187 2.41 4.15 5.57
CA ASN A 187 3.38 5.17 5.17
C ASN A 187 2.67 6.53 5.04
N LEU A 188 3.20 7.56 5.71
CA LEU A 188 2.73 8.95 5.69
C LEU A 188 3.75 9.78 4.91
N VAL A 189 3.43 10.13 3.67
CA VAL A 189 4.33 10.91 2.79
C VAL A 189 3.99 12.41 2.90
N PHE A 190 4.99 13.20 3.22
CA PHE A 190 4.92 14.66 3.31
C PHE A 190 5.38 15.26 1.99
N THR A 191 4.48 15.22 1.01
CA THR A 191 4.76 15.61 -0.38
C THR A 191 4.89 17.13 -0.48
N GLN A 192 6.13 17.58 -0.63
CA GLN A 192 6.48 19.02 -0.65
C GLN A 192 7.40 19.41 -1.80
N PHE A 193 7.89 18.44 -2.58
CA PHE A 193 8.77 18.69 -3.72
C PHE A 193 8.20 18.07 -5.00
N ASN A 194 8.58 18.66 -6.12
CA ASN A 194 8.41 18.11 -7.45
C ASN A 194 9.80 17.77 -8.00
N ARG A 195 10.09 16.49 -8.18
CA ARG A 195 11.32 16.02 -8.79
C ARG A 195 11.28 16.25 -10.30
N LYS A 196 12.33 16.88 -10.83
CA LYS A 196 12.55 17.14 -12.25
C LYS A 196 13.73 16.34 -12.76
N GLU A 197 13.99 16.42 -14.05
CA GLU A 197 15.20 15.85 -14.67
C GLU A 197 16.47 16.26 -13.93
N GLY A 198 17.48 15.38 -13.92
CA GLY A 198 18.72 15.60 -13.18
C GLY A 198 18.58 15.54 -11.66
N ALA A 199 17.56 14.85 -11.14
CA ALA A 199 17.27 14.71 -9.71
C ALA A 199 17.04 16.04 -8.96
N ARG A 200 16.71 17.12 -9.68
CA ARG A 200 16.46 18.43 -9.10
C ARG A 200 15.11 18.44 -8.38
N LEU A 201 15.10 18.83 -7.10
CA LEU A 201 13.91 19.00 -6.29
C LEU A 201 13.47 20.46 -6.28
N GLU A 202 12.29 20.72 -6.81
CA GLU A 202 11.66 22.04 -6.75
C GLU A 202 10.52 22.01 -5.73
N PRO A 203 10.36 23.02 -4.87
CA PRO A 203 9.21 23.09 -3.97
C PRO A 203 7.89 23.04 -4.74
N LEU A 204 6.92 22.26 -4.25
CA LEU A 204 5.55 22.31 -4.75
C LEU A 204 4.87 23.63 -4.36
N PRO A 205 3.88 24.10 -5.14
CA PRO A 205 3.12 25.32 -4.81
C PRO A 205 2.47 25.27 -3.42
N LYS A 206 2.12 24.06 -2.98
CA LYS A 206 1.55 23.79 -1.65
C LYS A 206 2.15 22.52 -1.09
N LYS A 207 2.24 22.43 0.23
CA LYS A 207 2.58 21.21 0.95
C LYS A 207 1.37 20.29 0.98
N ASN A 208 1.56 19.02 0.65
CA ASN A 208 0.49 18.05 0.52
C ASN A 208 0.75 16.83 1.41
N ILE A 209 -0.30 16.08 1.70
CA ILE A 209 -0.24 14.77 2.35
C ILE A 209 -0.68 13.70 1.36
N ASP A 210 0.15 12.68 1.26
CA ASP A 210 -0.13 11.41 0.60
C ASP A 210 0.09 10.29 1.62
N THR A 211 -0.88 9.41 1.82
CA THR A 211 -0.67 8.27 2.72
C THR A 211 -1.07 6.97 2.04
N GLY A 212 -0.39 5.89 2.44
CA GLY A 212 -0.68 4.56 1.95
C GLY A 212 -0.59 3.51 3.06
N MET A 213 -1.73 2.90 3.40
CA MET A 213 -1.84 1.80 4.35
C MET A 213 -2.32 0.55 3.61
N GLY A 214 -1.52 -0.53 3.65
CA GLY A 214 -1.92 -1.79 3.03
C GLY A 214 -3.10 -2.43 3.77
N LEU A 215 -4.25 -2.59 3.10
CA LEU A 215 -5.43 -3.23 3.69
C LEU A 215 -5.10 -4.66 4.13
N GLU A 216 -4.38 -5.43 3.32
CA GLU A 216 -3.99 -6.81 3.62
C GLU A 216 -3.11 -6.89 4.88
N ARG A 217 -2.13 -5.98 5.02
CA ARG A 217 -1.25 -5.91 6.19
C ARG A 217 -2.03 -5.53 7.45
N LEU A 218 -2.86 -4.50 7.37
CA LEU A 218 -3.71 -4.10 8.48
C LEU A 218 -4.69 -5.21 8.88
N THR A 219 -5.27 -5.92 7.91
CA THR A 219 -6.17 -7.05 8.15
C THR A 219 -5.45 -8.16 8.92
N ALA A 220 -4.23 -8.51 8.55
CA ALA A 220 -3.42 -9.51 9.26
C ALA A 220 -3.21 -9.11 10.73
N VAL A 221 -2.85 -7.84 10.99
CA VAL A 221 -2.71 -7.31 12.34
C VAL A 221 -4.02 -7.43 13.12
N MET A 222 -5.15 -7.05 12.53
CA MET A 222 -6.45 -7.03 13.19
C MET A 222 -7.07 -8.43 13.38
N GLN A 223 -6.64 -9.42 12.60
CA GLN A 223 -7.01 -10.82 12.75
C GLN A 223 -6.01 -11.61 13.62
N GLY A 224 -4.92 -10.96 14.04
CA GLY A 224 -3.91 -11.56 14.93
C GLY A 224 -3.05 -12.63 14.25
N VAL A 225 -2.95 -12.60 12.92
CA VAL A 225 -2.14 -13.52 12.11
C VAL A 225 -0.86 -12.83 11.61
N TYR A 226 0.15 -13.62 11.27
CA TYR A 226 1.42 -13.08 10.80
C TYR A 226 1.46 -12.85 9.30
N SER A 227 0.89 -13.79 8.56
CA SER A 227 0.86 -13.72 7.10
C SER A 227 -0.47 -13.14 6.61
N ASN A 228 -0.41 -12.25 5.63
CA ASN A 228 -1.59 -11.74 4.94
C ASN A 228 -2.40 -12.88 4.29
N PHE A 229 -1.73 -13.97 3.90
CA PHE A 229 -2.35 -15.15 3.32
C PHE A 229 -3.24 -15.94 4.29
N GLU A 230 -3.14 -15.68 5.60
CA GLU A 230 -3.98 -16.29 6.63
C GLU A 230 -5.28 -15.50 6.88
N THR A 231 -5.44 -14.35 6.22
CA THR A 231 -6.59 -13.45 6.40
C THR A 231 -7.82 -13.92 5.61
N ASP A 232 -8.97 -13.35 5.94
CA ASP A 232 -10.24 -13.57 5.23
C ASP A 232 -10.21 -13.16 3.73
N LEU A 233 -9.23 -12.36 3.32
CA LEU A 233 -9.00 -12.01 1.92
C LEU A 233 -8.45 -13.16 1.08
N PHE A 234 -7.69 -14.06 1.68
CA PHE A 234 -6.99 -15.15 0.99
C PHE A 234 -7.46 -16.53 1.43
N ALA A 235 -7.88 -16.69 2.69
CA ALA A 235 -8.23 -17.99 3.25
C ALA A 235 -9.26 -18.80 2.43
N PRO A 236 -10.32 -18.21 1.84
CA PRO A 236 -11.25 -18.96 1.00
C PRO A 236 -10.59 -19.53 -0.26
N ILE A 237 -9.76 -18.72 -0.95
CA ILE A 237 -9.04 -19.14 -2.17
C ILE A 237 -8.04 -20.25 -1.82
N ILE A 238 -7.28 -20.07 -0.75
CA ILE A 238 -6.28 -21.01 -0.29
C ILE A 238 -6.93 -22.35 0.11
N LYS A 239 -8.06 -22.30 0.80
CA LYS A 239 -8.83 -23.50 1.20
C LYS A 239 -9.26 -24.29 -0.03
N GLU A 240 -9.74 -23.62 -1.07
CA GLU A 240 -10.15 -24.26 -2.32
C GLU A 240 -8.97 -24.93 -3.01
N ILE A 241 -7.82 -24.23 -3.15
CA ILE A 241 -6.63 -24.81 -3.75
C ILE A 241 -6.16 -26.05 -2.97
N ILE A 242 -6.12 -25.98 -1.63
CA ILE A 242 -5.66 -27.09 -0.78
C ILE A 242 -6.60 -28.28 -0.88
N SER A 243 -7.92 -28.08 -1.00
CA SER A 243 -8.89 -29.18 -1.10
C SER A 243 -8.68 -30.08 -2.34
N GLU A 244 -8.06 -29.55 -3.39
CA GLU A 244 -7.73 -30.29 -4.63
C GLU A 244 -6.33 -30.95 -4.58
N VAL A 245 -5.54 -30.74 -3.52
CA VAL A 245 -4.18 -31.28 -3.41
C VAL A 245 -4.19 -32.59 -2.62
N ASN A 246 -3.75 -33.68 -3.25
CA ASN A 246 -3.73 -35.03 -2.64
C ASN A 246 -2.60 -35.28 -1.63
N LYS A 247 -1.65 -34.35 -1.45
CA LYS A 247 -0.49 -34.44 -0.56
C LYS A 247 -0.32 -33.14 0.22
N SER A 248 0.54 -33.14 1.23
CA SER A 248 0.90 -31.90 1.94
C SER A 248 1.38 -30.83 0.95
N PRO A 249 0.66 -29.70 0.79
CA PRO A 249 0.97 -28.71 -0.22
C PRO A 249 2.20 -27.90 0.14
N ARG A 250 2.99 -27.52 -0.86
CA ARG A 250 4.01 -26.49 -0.73
C ARG A 250 3.31 -25.13 -0.65
N LEU A 251 3.20 -24.57 0.57
CA LEU A 251 2.43 -23.35 0.83
C LEU A 251 2.88 -22.14 -0.02
N GLU A 252 4.17 -22.02 -0.33
CA GLU A 252 4.69 -20.99 -1.22
C GLU A 252 3.99 -20.99 -2.59
N LEU A 253 3.75 -22.18 -3.17
CA LEU A 253 3.05 -22.30 -4.44
C LEU A 253 1.57 -21.95 -4.30
N VAL A 254 0.93 -22.40 -3.23
CA VAL A 254 -0.48 -22.11 -2.93
C VAL A 254 -0.69 -20.59 -2.77
N TYR A 255 0.15 -19.94 -1.98
CA TYR A 255 0.09 -18.50 -1.75
C TYR A 255 0.32 -17.70 -3.03
N THR A 256 1.29 -18.13 -3.86
CA THR A 256 1.54 -17.49 -5.15
C THR A 256 0.33 -17.60 -6.07
N VAL A 257 -0.32 -18.77 -6.14
CA VAL A 257 -1.54 -18.95 -6.95
C VAL A 257 -2.67 -18.07 -6.41
N ALA A 258 -2.91 -18.07 -5.10
CA ALA A 258 -3.98 -17.27 -4.47
C ALA A 258 -3.81 -15.76 -4.73
N ASP A 259 -2.57 -15.26 -4.65
CA ASP A 259 -2.25 -13.86 -4.99
C ASP A 259 -2.49 -13.56 -6.47
N HIS A 260 -1.97 -14.41 -7.35
CA HIS A 260 -2.06 -14.19 -8.78
C HIS A 260 -3.50 -14.27 -9.30
N ILE A 261 -4.35 -15.13 -8.73
CA ILE A 261 -5.78 -15.19 -9.07
C ILE A 261 -6.44 -13.84 -8.79
N ARG A 262 -6.21 -13.23 -7.63
CA ARG A 262 -6.74 -11.90 -7.33
C ARG A 262 -6.24 -10.86 -8.35
N ALA A 263 -4.95 -10.84 -8.63
CA ALA A 263 -4.37 -9.91 -9.60
C ALA A 263 -4.95 -10.08 -11.02
N ILE A 264 -5.12 -11.33 -11.48
CA ILE A 264 -5.70 -11.66 -12.79
C ILE A 264 -7.15 -11.18 -12.87
N VAL A 265 -7.97 -11.52 -11.87
CA VAL A 265 -9.41 -11.18 -11.85
C VAL A 265 -9.60 -9.67 -11.91
N PHE A 266 -8.90 -8.90 -11.08
CA PHE A 266 -9.05 -7.45 -11.06
C PHE A 266 -8.44 -6.76 -12.29
N ALA A 267 -7.35 -7.29 -12.85
CA ALA A 267 -6.80 -6.77 -14.10
C ALA A 267 -7.77 -6.99 -15.28
N ILE A 268 -8.39 -8.18 -15.37
CA ILE A 268 -9.39 -8.48 -16.40
C ILE A 268 -10.66 -7.63 -16.18
N TYR A 269 -11.11 -7.46 -14.94
CA TYR A 269 -12.23 -6.59 -14.59
C TYR A 269 -12.01 -5.14 -15.09
N ASP A 270 -10.77 -4.65 -14.99
CA ASP A 270 -10.37 -3.33 -15.50
C ASP A 270 -9.99 -3.32 -17.00
N GLY A 271 -10.34 -4.39 -17.73
CA GLY A 271 -10.26 -4.47 -19.20
C GLY A 271 -8.92 -4.97 -19.75
N VAL A 272 -8.01 -5.49 -18.91
CA VAL A 272 -6.72 -6.02 -19.39
C VAL A 272 -6.82 -7.51 -19.71
N LEU A 273 -6.99 -7.84 -20.99
CA LEU A 273 -6.97 -9.22 -21.45
C LEU A 273 -5.54 -9.75 -21.66
N PRO A 274 -5.31 -11.08 -21.52
CA PRO A 274 -4.00 -11.68 -21.78
C PRO A 274 -3.53 -11.41 -23.22
N ALA A 275 -2.28 -10.92 -23.38
CA ALA A 275 -1.68 -10.63 -24.67
C ALA A 275 -0.19 -10.96 -24.70
N ASN A 276 0.48 -10.72 -25.83
CA ASN A 276 1.92 -11.01 -25.99
C ASN A 276 2.81 -9.86 -25.51
N GLU A 277 2.26 -8.67 -25.29
CA GLU A 277 3.00 -7.46 -24.91
C GLU A 277 2.22 -6.56 -23.96
N GLY A 278 2.89 -5.56 -23.41
CA GLY A 278 2.30 -4.55 -22.54
C GLY A 278 1.65 -5.13 -21.28
N ARG A 279 0.53 -4.54 -20.87
CA ARG A 279 -0.25 -4.97 -19.70
C ARG A 279 -0.77 -6.40 -19.83
N GLY A 280 -1.23 -6.75 -21.03
CA GLY A 280 -1.74 -8.10 -21.32
C GLY A 280 -0.69 -9.20 -21.18
N TYR A 281 0.58 -8.89 -21.44
CA TYR A 281 1.69 -9.82 -21.19
C TYR A 281 1.85 -10.14 -19.70
N VAL A 282 1.68 -9.14 -18.81
CA VAL A 282 1.72 -9.36 -17.37
C VAL A 282 0.60 -10.32 -16.95
N VAL A 283 -0.64 -10.08 -17.37
CA VAL A 283 -1.78 -10.96 -17.07
C VAL A 283 -1.52 -12.37 -17.58
N ARG A 284 -1.06 -12.52 -18.83
CA ARG A 284 -0.68 -13.82 -19.41
C ARG A 284 0.44 -14.51 -18.61
N LYS A 285 1.45 -13.76 -18.14
CA LYS A 285 2.54 -14.29 -17.30
C LYS A 285 2.01 -14.82 -15.98
N LEU A 286 1.11 -14.09 -15.32
CA LEU A 286 0.46 -14.49 -14.06
C LEU A 286 -0.36 -15.78 -14.24
N ILE A 287 -1.18 -15.86 -15.29
CA ILE A 287 -1.97 -17.07 -15.63
C ILE A 287 -1.05 -18.28 -15.83
N ARG A 288 -0.01 -18.14 -16.65
CA ARG A 288 0.93 -19.24 -16.93
C ARG A 288 1.68 -19.69 -15.68
N LYS A 289 2.12 -18.75 -14.83
CA LYS A 289 2.81 -19.05 -13.56
C LYS A 289 1.86 -19.75 -12.59
N SER A 290 0.63 -19.29 -12.46
CA SER A 290 -0.39 -19.96 -11.64
C SER A 290 -0.64 -21.39 -12.12
N ARG A 291 -0.80 -21.60 -13.43
CA ARG A 291 -1.00 -22.93 -14.01
C ARG A 291 0.18 -23.86 -13.75
N MET A 292 1.42 -23.37 -13.89
CA MET A 292 2.61 -24.14 -13.59
C MET A 292 2.66 -24.56 -12.11
N HIS A 293 2.30 -23.65 -11.19
CA HIS A 293 2.26 -23.96 -9.76
C HIS A 293 1.16 -24.96 -9.40
N LEU A 294 -0.03 -24.84 -9.99
CA LEU A 294 -1.11 -25.81 -9.82
C LEU A 294 -0.66 -27.22 -10.30
N TRP A 295 0.02 -27.30 -11.44
CA TRP A 295 0.60 -28.58 -11.91
C TRP A 295 1.62 -29.15 -10.93
N ALA A 296 2.51 -28.32 -10.40
CA ALA A 296 3.49 -28.74 -9.39
C ALA A 296 2.83 -29.20 -8.08
N LEU A 297 1.61 -28.72 -7.77
CA LEU A 297 0.77 -29.18 -6.67
C LEU A 297 -0.03 -30.46 -6.99
N GLY A 298 0.06 -30.97 -8.21
CA GLY A 298 -0.67 -32.19 -8.67
C GLY A 298 -2.06 -31.90 -9.23
N ILE A 299 -2.46 -30.64 -9.35
CA ILE A 299 -3.77 -30.22 -9.88
C ILE A 299 -3.67 -30.09 -11.40
N LYS A 300 -4.21 -31.09 -12.12
CA LYS A 300 -4.09 -31.19 -13.59
C LYS A 300 -5.34 -30.74 -14.35
N LYS A 301 -6.46 -30.55 -13.66
CA LYS A 301 -7.72 -30.08 -14.28
C LYS A 301 -7.53 -28.68 -14.89
N PRO A 302 -8.20 -28.35 -16.00
CA PRO A 302 -8.31 -26.97 -16.46
C PRO A 302 -9.14 -26.16 -15.44
N TYR A 303 -8.66 -24.99 -15.09
CA TYR A 303 -9.36 -23.98 -14.28
C TYR A 303 -9.67 -22.78 -15.16
#